data_b2c000fac58a1d90783677c742d256fa
#
_entry.id   b2c000fac58a1d90783677c742d256fa
#
_cell.length_a   1.000
_cell.length_b   1.000
_cell.length_c   1.000
_cell.angle_alpha   90.00
_cell.angle_beta   90.00
_cell.angle_gamma   90.00
#
_symmetry.space_group_name_H-M   'P 1'
#
loop_
_entity.id
_entity.type
_entity.pdbx_description
1 polymer ?
#
loop_
_entity_poly.entity_id
_entity_poly.type
_entity_poly.pdbx_seq_one_letter_code
_entity_poly.pdbx_strand_id
1 'polypeptide(L)'
;MPLPKSVKFKKNGVEFLSNCDRIEYTLKELTRAALRDTGKYICRETRKKVKRRTGRMAKNTQYWVRSKQNTPDLQVGFKPGGFYGLFQEIGTESQPKIAALTTSTENNISMIQKIQQQYLSAIGTESGEQIINEGEYEGE
;
A
#
# COMPACT_ATOMS: atom_id res chain seq x y z
N MET A 1 2.80 -15.51 7.67
CA MET A 1 2.51 -16.81 7.04
C MET A 1 3.81 -17.50 6.66
N PRO A 2 3.94 -18.80 6.92
CA PRO A 2 5.12 -19.51 6.45
C PRO A 2 5.17 -19.53 4.92
N LEU A 3 6.38 -19.42 4.37
CA LEU A 3 6.60 -19.52 2.93
C LEU A 3 6.08 -20.86 2.40
N PRO A 4 5.42 -20.88 1.23
CA PRO A 4 5.02 -22.12 0.59
C PRO A 4 6.22 -23.02 0.34
N LYS A 5 6.05 -24.33 0.53
CA LYS A 5 7.10 -25.29 0.26
C LYS A 5 7.29 -25.48 -1.24
N SER A 6 8.54 -25.64 -1.67
CA SER A 6 8.82 -26.05 -3.05
C SER A 6 8.27 -27.44 -3.32
N VAL A 7 7.68 -27.64 -4.48
CA VAL A 7 7.17 -28.93 -4.92
C VAL A 7 8.27 -29.67 -5.70
N LYS A 8 8.64 -30.87 -5.22
CA LYS A 8 9.57 -31.76 -5.90
C LYS A 8 8.80 -32.90 -6.54
N PHE A 9 9.01 -33.15 -7.81
CA PHE A 9 8.49 -34.34 -8.47
C PHE A 9 9.54 -34.95 -9.37
N LYS A 10 9.50 -36.27 -9.48
CA LYS A 10 10.43 -37.07 -10.28
C LYS A 10 9.67 -37.74 -11.39
N LYS A 11 10.09 -37.54 -12.62
CA LYS A 11 9.53 -38.19 -13.80
C LYS A 11 10.67 -38.64 -14.73
N ASN A 12 10.63 -39.90 -15.15
CA ASN A 12 11.64 -40.49 -16.07
C ASN A 12 13.10 -40.31 -15.63
N GLY A 13 13.38 -40.40 -14.33
CA GLY A 13 14.74 -40.23 -13.79
C GLY A 13 15.22 -38.80 -13.64
N VAL A 14 14.42 -37.83 -14.04
CA VAL A 14 14.69 -36.38 -13.87
C VAL A 14 13.94 -35.83 -12.67
N GLU A 15 14.63 -35.14 -11.79
CA GLU A 15 14.03 -34.44 -10.66
C GLU A 15 13.70 -33.00 -11.05
N PHE A 16 12.44 -32.59 -10.82
CA PHE A 16 11.97 -31.24 -11.02
C PHE A 16 11.70 -30.58 -9.67
N LEU A 17 12.21 -29.36 -9.50
CA LEU A 17 11.93 -28.51 -8.36
C LEU A 17 11.09 -27.32 -8.81
N SER A 18 9.83 -27.25 -8.40
CA SER A 18 8.95 -26.12 -8.69
C SER A 18 8.92 -25.14 -7.51
N ASN A 19 9.31 -23.91 -7.78
CA ASN A 19 9.23 -22.79 -6.84
C ASN A 19 8.15 -21.76 -7.23
N CYS A 20 7.25 -22.11 -8.16
CA CYS A 20 6.23 -21.18 -8.67
C CYS A 20 5.38 -20.58 -7.55
N ASP A 21 4.92 -21.41 -6.60
CA ASP A 21 4.10 -20.95 -5.48
C ASP A 21 4.84 -19.97 -4.57
N ARG A 22 6.15 -20.18 -4.38
CA ARG A 22 6.99 -19.28 -3.60
C ARG A 22 7.18 -17.95 -4.29
N ILE A 23 7.40 -17.93 -5.60
CA ILE A 23 7.52 -16.71 -6.40
C ILE A 23 6.20 -15.93 -6.37
N GLU A 24 5.09 -16.61 -6.58
CA GLU A 24 3.76 -15.99 -6.52
C GLU A 24 3.48 -15.38 -5.15
N TYR A 25 3.79 -16.09 -4.07
CA TYR A 25 3.66 -15.58 -2.71
C TYR A 25 4.53 -14.34 -2.48
N THR A 26 5.80 -14.40 -2.87
CA THR A 26 6.74 -13.28 -2.72
C THR A 26 6.28 -12.05 -3.49
N LEU A 27 5.81 -12.21 -4.73
CA LEU A 27 5.26 -11.10 -5.53
C LEU A 27 4.04 -10.46 -4.87
N LYS A 28 3.14 -11.26 -4.32
CA LYS A 28 1.96 -10.75 -3.59
C LYS A 28 2.35 -9.96 -2.36
N GLU A 29 3.28 -10.46 -1.56
CA GLU A 29 3.74 -9.79 -0.34
C GLU A 29 4.51 -8.51 -0.66
N LEU A 30 5.38 -8.50 -1.69
CA LEU A 30 6.05 -7.30 -2.16
C LEU A 30 5.05 -6.24 -2.65
N THR A 31 4.04 -6.64 -3.41
CA THR A 31 3.00 -5.74 -3.89
C THR A 31 2.22 -5.14 -2.72
N ARG A 32 1.86 -5.95 -1.73
CA ARG A 32 1.17 -5.48 -0.51
C ARG A 32 2.04 -4.50 0.27
N ALA A 33 3.32 -4.78 0.42
CA ALA A 33 4.26 -3.89 1.10
C ALA A 33 4.39 -2.56 0.36
N ALA A 34 4.53 -2.58 -0.96
CA ALA A 34 4.58 -1.38 -1.80
C ALA A 34 3.32 -0.53 -1.67
N LEU A 35 2.14 -1.15 -1.71
CA LEU A 35 0.86 -0.45 -1.53
C LEU A 35 0.70 0.12 -0.12
N ARG A 36 1.16 -0.60 0.89
CA ARG A 36 1.13 -0.15 2.30
C ARG A 36 1.98 1.11 2.49
N ASP A 37 3.20 1.14 1.97
CA ASP A 37 4.07 2.29 2.07
C ASP A 37 3.56 3.48 1.24
N THR A 38 3.03 3.22 0.05
CA THR A 38 2.34 4.24 -0.75
C THR A 38 1.15 4.83 0.01
N GLY A 39 0.34 3.99 0.65
CA GLY A 39 -0.79 4.43 1.47
C GLY A 39 -0.37 5.28 2.67
N LYS A 40 0.67 4.87 3.39
CA LYS A 40 1.25 5.64 4.50
C LYS A 40 1.73 7.02 4.03
N TYR A 41 2.41 7.07 2.90
CA TYR A 41 2.90 8.32 2.33
C TYR A 41 1.76 9.27 1.96
N ILE A 42 0.76 8.80 1.22
CA ILE A 42 -0.42 9.60 0.84
C ILE A 42 -1.16 10.09 2.08
N CYS A 43 -1.39 9.24 3.07
CA CYS A 43 -2.03 9.63 4.33
C CYS A 43 -1.26 10.73 5.05
N ARG A 44 0.05 10.64 5.11
CA ARG A 44 0.91 11.65 5.73
C ARG A 44 0.79 13.00 5.03
N GLU A 45 0.85 13.02 3.70
CA GLU A 45 0.72 14.24 2.91
C GLU A 45 -0.71 14.85 3.00
N THR A 46 -1.73 14.00 2.99
CA THR A 46 -3.12 14.42 3.18
C THR A 46 -3.34 15.05 4.55
N ARG A 47 -2.79 14.45 5.62
CA ARG A 47 -2.88 14.99 6.98
C ARG A 47 -2.25 16.38 7.13
N LYS A 48 -1.25 16.72 6.33
CA LYS A 48 -0.66 18.07 6.30
C LYS A 48 -1.60 19.10 5.68
N LYS A 49 -2.38 18.71 4.69
CA LYS A 49 -3.26 19.61 3.92
C LYS A 49 -4.65 19.73 4.49
N VAL A 50 -5.12 18.76 5.26
CA VAL A 50 -6.43 18.78 5.89
C VAL A 50 -6.55 19.93 6.89
N LYS A 51 -7.65 20.67 6.83
CA LYS A 51 -7.93 21.76 7.77
C LYS A 51 -8.02 21.23 9.21
N ARG A 52 -7.18 21.75 10.07
CA ARG A 52 -7.08 21.35 11.48
C ARG A 52 -7.85 22.32 12.37
N ARG A 53 -9.08 21.98 12.71
CA ARG A 53 -9.79 22.65 13.80
C ARG A 53 -9.65 21.87 15.10
N THR A 54 -9.98 20.57 15.07
CA THR A 54 -9.92 19.66 16.23
C THR A 54 -8.93 18.51 16.03
N GLY A 55 -8.27 18.43 14.89
CA GLY A 55 -7.41 17.30 14.49
C GLY A 55 -8.17 16.02 14.16
N ARG A 56 -9.50 16.01 14.26
CA ARG A 56 -10.34 14.83 14.03
C ARG A 56 -10.21 14.29 12.61
N MET A 57 -10.15 15.19 11.61
CA MET A 57 -9.97 14.81 10.21
C MET A 57 -8.65 14.10 9.96
N ALA A 58 -7.55 14.67 10.47
CA ALA A 58 -6.23 14.08 10.34
C ALA A 58 -6.15 12.69 11.00
N LYS A 59 -6.78 12.50 12.16
CA LYS A 59 -6.85 11.20 12.85
C LYS A 59 -7.67 10.17 12.07
N ASN A 60 -8.69 10.60 11.34
CA ASN A 60 -9.56 9.70 10.59
C ASN A 60 -9.10 9.44 9.14
N THR A 61 -8.02 10.07 8.71
CA THR A 61 -7.36 9.74 7.43
C THR A 61 -6.66 8.41 7.56
N GLN A 62 -7.03 7.45 6.73
CA GLN A 62 -6.50 6.09 6.77
C GLN A 62 -6.40 5.46 5.39
N TYR A 63 -5.56 4.46 5.27
CA TYR A 63 -5.45 3.61 4.09
C TYR A 63 -5.82 2.17 4.43
N TRP A 64 -6.27 1.44 3.42
CA TRP A 64 -6.58 0.01 3.49
C TRP A 64 -5.97 -0.69 2.30
N VAL A 65 -5.20 -1.74 2.56
CA VAL A 65 -4.74 -2.65 1.52
C VAL A 65 -5.65 -3.86 1.51
N ARG A 66 -6.40 -4.03 0.42
CA ARG A 66 -7.31 -5.15 0.23
C ARG A 66 -6.68 -6.16 -0.72
N SER A 67 -6.97 -7.42 -0.49
CA SER A 67 -6.49 -8.52 -1.33
C SER A 67 -7.69 -9.38 -1.75
N LYS A 68 -8.49 -8.87 -2.69
CA LYS A 68 -9.56 -9.64 -3.31
C LYS A 68 -9.02 -10.32 -4.56
N GLN A 69 -9.38 -11.59 -4.75
CA GLN A 69 -9.09 -12.35 -5.98
C GLN A 69 -7.62 -12.30 -6.44
N ASN A 70 -6.68 -12.41 -5.50
CA ASN A 70 -5.23 -12.37 -5.76
C ASN A 70 -4.66 -11.05 -6.31
N THR A 71 -5.48 -10.00 -6.45
CA THR A 71 -5.03 -8.67 -6.84
C THR A 71 -5.04 -7.74 -5.64
N PRO A 72 -3.87 -7.36 -5.08
CA PRO A 72 -3.81 -6.35 -4.03
C PRO A 72 -4.28 -5.00 -4.55
N ASP A 73 -5.10 -4.32 -3.75
CA ASP A 73 -5.65 -3.00 -4.05
C ASP A 73 -5.44 -2.06 -2.87
N LEU A 74 -5.15 -0.80 -3.16
CA LEU A 74 -4.97 0.26 -2.17
C LEU A 74 -6.16 1.21 -2.18
N GLN A 75 -6.77 1.40 -1.03
CA GLN A 75 -7.79 2.39 -0.81
C GLN A 75 -7.36 3.38 0.27
N VAL A 76 -7.41 4.68 -0.05
CA VAL A 76 -7.10 5.75 0.90
C VAL A 76 -8.34 6.63 1.07
N GLY A 77 -8.66 6.98 2.29
CA GLY A 77 -9.84 7.78 2.57
C GLY A 77 -9.99 8.14 4.03
N PHE A 78 -11.18 8.61 4.38
CA PHE A 78 -11.54 8.99 5.73
C PHE A 78 -12.41 7.90 6.37
N LYS A 79 -12.18 7.63 7.65
CA LYS A 79 -13.08 6.80 8.46
C LYS A 79 -14.43 7.51 8.68
N PRO A 80 -15.48 6.79 9.08
CA PRO A 80 -16.79 7.37 9.36
C PRO A 80 -16.78 8.56 10.33
N GLY A 81 -15.87 8.57 11.32
CA GLY A 81 -15.69 9.71 12.22
C GLY A 81 -15.15 10.99 11.55
N GLY A 82 -14.68 10.89 10.32
CA GLY A 82 -14.16 11.99 9.50
C GLY A 82 -15.03 12.30 8.27
N PHE A 83 -16.34 12.06 8.32
CA PHE A 83 -17.25 12.24 7.18
C PHE A 83 -17.22 13.65 6.58
N TYR A 84 -16.87 14.67 7.35
CA TYR A 84 -16.64 16.03 6.84
C TYR A 84 -15.56 16.13 5.76
N GLY A 85 -14.68 15.11 5.67
CA GLY A 85 -13.66 15.01 4.63
C GLY A 85 -14.23 15.01 3.23
N LEU A 86 -15.40 14.41 3.04
CA LEU A 86 -16.11 14.45 1.76
C LEU A 86 -16.43 15.90 1.34
N PHE A 87 -16.93 16.69 2.26
CA PHE A 87 -17.26 18.11 1.99
C PHE A 87 -16.02 18.95 1.71
N GLN A 88 -14.90 18.64 2.33
CA GLN A 88 -13.62 19.31 2.04
C GLN A 88 -13.03 18.89 0.69
N GLU A 89 -13.24 17.65 0.25
CA GLU A 89 -12.80 17.18 -1.05
C GLU A 89 -13.60 17.77 -2.21
N ILE A 90 -14.93 17.82 -2.08
CA ILE A 90 -15.83 18.29 -3.13
C ILE A 90 -16.02 19.81 -3.06
N GLY A 91 -16.04 20.38 -1.87
CA GLY A 91 -16.46 21.73 -1.59
C GLY A 91 -17.97 21.86 -1.45
N THR A 92 -18.42 22.87 -0.73
CA THR A 92 -19.83 23.25 -0.57
C THR A 92 -19.98 24.77 -0.70
N GLU A 93 -21.22 25.29 -0.79
CA GLU A 93 -21.46 26.72 -0.84
C GLU A 93 -20.82 27.47 0.32
N SER A 94 -20.79 26.87 1.52
CA SER A 94 -20.24 27.45 2.74
C SER A 94 -18.76 27.12 2.99
N GLN A 95 -18.20 26.16 2.26
CA GLN A 95 -16.80 25.74 2.44
C GLN A 95 -16.07 25.61 1.09
N PRO A 96 -14.91 26.28 0.93
CA PRO A 96 -14.12 26.16 -0.27
C PRO A 96 -13.56 24.73 -0.40
N LYS A 97 -13.43 24.27 -1.63
CA LYS A 97 -12.81 22.99 -1.97
C LYS A 97 -11.33 22.98 -1.57
N ILE A 98 -10.93 22.06 -0.70
CA ILE A 98 -9.54 21.87 -0.29
C ILE A 98 -8.91 20.72 -1.09
N ALA A 99 -9.67 19.66 -1.40
CA ALA A 99 -9.25 18.49 -2.15
C ALA A 99 -7.91 17.91 -1.65
N ALA A 100 -7.80 17.69 -0.33
CA ALA A 100 -6.55 17.27 0.30
C ALA A 100 -6.04 15.91 -0.20
N LEU A 101 -6.92 14.92 -0.37
CA LEU A 101 -6.58 13.59 -0.90
C LEU A 101 -6.16 13.68 -2.37
N THR A 102 -6.97 14.28 -3.20
CA THR A 102 -6.72 14.41 -4.65
C THR A 102 -5.41 15.16 -4.91
N THR A 103 -5.23 16.32 -4.29
CA THR A 103 -4.01 17.13 -4.45
C THR A 103 -2.78 16.43 -3.89
N SER A 104 -2.90 15.70 -2.78
CA SER A 104 -1.78 14.94 -2.22
C SER A 104 -1.33 13.80 -3.12
N THR A 105 -2.25 13.17 -3.81
CA THR A 105 -1.94 12.09 -4.76
C THR A 105 -1.35 12.66 -6.05
N GLU A 106 -2.00 13.64 -6.67
CA GLU A 106 -1.57 14.24 -7.93
C GLU A 106 -0.21 14.90 -7.86
N ASN A 107 0.07 15.66 -6.81
CA ASN A 107 1.34 16.36 -6.64
C ASN A 107 2.52 15.44 -6.27
N ASN A 108 2.25 14.21 -5.86
CA ASN A 108 3.27 13.27 -5.38
C ASN A 108 3.37 12.00 -6.22
N ILE A 109 2.88 11.99 -7.45
CA ILE A 109 2.93 10.84 -8.35
C ILE A 109 4.37 10.34 -8.53
N SER A 110 5.33 11.24 -8.70
CA SER A 110 6.74 10.89 -8.86
C SER A 110 7.31 10.17 -7.64
N MET A 111 6.93 10.58 -6.42
CA MET A 111 7.36 9.92 -5.20
C MET A 111 6.68 8.56 -5.02
N ILE A 112 5.41 8.44 -5.35
CA ILE A 112 4.68 7.17 -5.35
C ILE A 112 5.35 6.18 -6.31
N GLN A 113 5.69 6.61 -7.50
CA GLN A 113 6.43 5.80 -8.47
C GLN A 113 7.79 5.36 -7.95
N LYS A 114 8.54 6.23 -7.27
CA LYS A 114 9.82 5.86 -6.63
C LYS A 114 9.66 4.77 -5.58
N ILE A 115 8.66 4.89 -4.71
CA ILE A 115 8.36 3.86 -3.69
C ILE A 115 8.07 2.53 -4.37
N GLN A 116 7.22 2.51 -5.39
CA GLN A 116 6.88 1.29 -6.12
C GLN A 116 8.09 0.69 -6.86
N GLN A 117 8.93 1.52 -7.47
CA GLN A 117 10.15 1.08 -8.14
C GLN A 117 11.14 0.43 -7.18
N GLN A 118 11.29 0.94 -5.96
CA GLN A 118 12.15 0.33 -4.94
C GLN A 118 11.73 -1.10 -4.62
N TYR A 119 10.43 -1.35 -4.45
CA TYR A 119 9.91 -2.68 -4.22
C TYR A 119 10.04 -3.61 -5.43
N LEU A 120 9.83 -3.09 -6.64
CA LEU A 120 9.99 -3.85 -7.88
C LEU A 120 11.46 -4.23 -8.14
N SER A 121 12.40 -3.35 -7.83
CA SER A 121 13.84 -3.63 -7.98
C SER A 121 14.34 -4.69 -7.02
N ALA A 122 13.64 -4.93 -5.91
CA ALA A 122 13.95 -5.99 -4.96
C ALA A 122 13.53 -7.39 -5.47
N ILE A 123 12.72 -7.46 -6.54
CA ILE A 123 12.36 -8.74 -7.16
C ILE A 123 13.62 -9.38 -7.76
N GLY A 124 13.93 -10.60 -7.32
CA GLY A 124 15.10 -11.33 -7.78
C GLY A 124 16.37 -11.09 -6.96
N THR A 125 16.32 -10.28 -5.92
CA THR A 125 17.38 -10.14 -4.94
C THR A 125 17.00 -10.85 -3.63
N GLU A 126 17.98 -11.40 -2.91
CA GLU A 126 17.76 -12.00 -1.58
C GLU A 126 17.22 -10.96 -0.56
N SER A 127 17.43 -9.67 -0.84
CA SER A 127 16.94 -8.56 -0.03
C SER A 127 15.42 -8.40 -0.05
N GLY A 128 14.70 -9.00 -1.01
CA GLY A 128 13.25 -8.91 -1.11
C GLY A 128 12.53 -9.42 0.13
N GLU A 129 13.02 -10.48 0.76
CA GLU A 129 12.47 -11.03 1.99
C GLU A 129 12.69 -10.10 3.19
N GLN A 130 13.84 -9.41 3.24
CA GLN A 130 14.15 -8.46 4.30
C GLN A 130 13.25 -7.23 4.25
N ILE A 131 13.00 -6.69 3.05
CA ILE A 131 12.11 -5.53 2.86
C ILE A 131 10.68 -5.83 3.31
N ILE A 132 10.20 -7.06 3.06
CA ILE A 132 8.87 -7.49 3.51
C ILE A 132 8.80 -7.47 5.04
N ASN A 133 9.83 -8.00 5.70
CA ASN A 133 9.87 -8.08 7.16
C ASN A 133 10.00 -6.70 7.82
N GLU A 134 10.81 -5.80 7.25
CA GLU A 134 10.95 -4.43 7.76
C GLU A 134 9.67 -3.60 7.60
N GLY A 135 8.88 -3.85 6.56
CA GLY A 135 7.59 -3.18 6.35
C GLY A 135 6.49 -3.55 7.36
N GLU A 136 6.63 -4.68 8.06
CA GLU A 136 5.66 -5.10 9.10
C GLU A 136 5.89 -4.40 10.45
N TYR A 137 7.08 -3.88 10.72
CA TYR A 137 7.42 -3.31 12.04
C TYR A 137 7.06 -1.82 12.24
N GLU A 138 6.72 -1.10 11.18
CA GLU A 138 6.33 0.32 11.28
C GLU A 138 4.81 0.56 11.36
N GLY A 139 4.04 -0.43 11.69
CA GLY A 139 2.57 -0.44 11.71
C GLY A 139 1.91 -0.23 13.07
N GLU A 140 2.57 0.44 14.02
CA GLU A 140 1.91 0.93 15.25
C GLU A 140 1.60 2.43 15.18
#